data_c0d860e652d0520c0478abc413b7c6cd
#
_entry.id   c0d860e652d0520c0478abc413b7c6cd
#
_cell.length_a   1.000
_cell.length_b   1.000
_cell.length_c   1.000
_cell.angle_alpha   90.00
_cell.angle_beta   90.00
_cell.angle_gamma   90.00
#
_symmetry.space_group_name_H-M   'P 1'
#
loop_
_entity.id
_entity.type
_entity.pdbx_description
1 polymer ?
#
loop_
_entity_poly.entity_id
_entity_poly.type
_entity_poly.pdbx_seq_one_letter_code
_entity_poly.pdbx_strand_id
1 'polypeptide(L)'
;KLKKNIQPLEGALEKVQNLRGVSFEWKKDDKKSIGFIAQEVQEVVPDLVKVNRKEHDGVLVSEHLAVDYGNITALLVEAMKEQQQIINKLEARIKALETGEK
;
A
#
# COMPACT_ATOMS: atom_id res chain seq x y z
N LYS A 1 -8.13 -23.17 11.75
CA LYS A 1 -7.64 -21.98 11.04
C LYS A 1 -6.41 -21.42 11.73
N LEU A 2 -5.48 -20.94 10.94
CA LEU A 2 -4.23 -20.36 11.45
C LEU A 2 -4.36 -18.90 11.83
N LYS A 3 -5.34 -18.19 11.26
CA LYS A 3 -5.52 -16.76 11.48
C LYS A 3 -6.49 -16.49 12.62
N LYS A 4 -6.20 -15.46 13.39
CA LYS A 4 -7.09 -15.00 14.46
C LYS A 4 -7.13 -13.48 14.49
N ASN A 5 -8.07 -12.92 15.25
CA ASN A 5 -8.24 -11.47 15.39
C ASN A 5 -8.42 -10.78 14.02
N ILE A 6 -9.24 -11.39 13.18
CA ILE A 6 -9.49 -10.89 11.84
C ILE A 6 -10.31 -9.62 11.92
N GLN A 7 -9.77 -8.52 11.36
CA GLN A 7 -10.39 -7.21 11.38
C GLN A 7 -10.36 -6.60 9.99
N PRO A 8 -11.41 -5.87 9.59
CA PRO A 8 -11.35 -5.12 8.33
C PRO A 8 -10.28 -4.04 8.39
N LEU A 9 -9.64 -3.78 7.27
CA LEU A 9 -8.72 -2.65 7.16
C LEU A 9 -9.52 -1.35 7.03
N GLU A 10 -9.17 -0.35 7.81
CA GLU A 10 -9.80 0.96 7.79
C GLU A 10 -8.81 2.02 7.31
N GLY A 11 -9.33 3.08 6.69
CA GLY A 11 -8.50 4.18 6.21
C GLY A 11 -7.56 3.78 5.09
N ALA A 12 -7.90 2.75 4.32
CA ALA A 12 -7.02 2.22 3.29
C ALA A 12 -6.79 3.21 2.16
N LEU A 13 -7.83 3.94 1.73
CA LEU A 13 -7.70 4.89 0.63
C LEU A 13 -6.73 6.01 0.99
N GLU A 14 -6.82 6.56 2.19
CA GLU A 14 -5.92 7.61 2.65
C GLU A 14 -4.48 7.12 2.66
N LYS A 15 -4.26 5.92 3.16
CA LYS A 15 -2.92 5.32 3.19
C LYS A 15 -2.36 5.14 1.78
N VAL A 16 -3.15 4.60 0.87
CA VAL A 16 -2.74 4.39 -0.52
C VAL A 16 -2.40 5.72 -1.20
N GLN A 17 -3.17 6.77 -0.94
CA GLN A 17 -2.91 8.08 -1.52
C GLN A 17 -1.58 8.69 -1.06
N ASN A 18 -1.06 8.24 0.06
CA ASN A 18 0.22 8.70 0.58
C ASN A 18 1.39 7.80 0.17
N LEU A 19 1.11 6.73 -0.57
CA LEU A 19 2.15 5.90 -1.18
C LEU A 19 2.52 6.46 -2.55
N ARG A 20 3.77 6.24 -2.94
CA ARG A 20 4.28 6.71 -4.22
C ARG A 20 4.88 5.56 -5.01
N GLY A 21 4.28 5.26 -6.16
CA GLY A 21 4.87 4.30 -7.08
C GLY A 21 5.97 4.99 -7.88
N VAL A 22 7.07 4.31 -8.06
CA VAL A 22 8.24 4.86 -8.75
C VAL A 22 8.82 3.87 -9.74
N SER A 23 9.52 4.40 -10.73
CA SER A 23 10.39 3.58 -11.56
C SER A 23 11.82 3.77 -11.05
N PHE A 24 12.60 2.74 -11.13
CA PHE A 24 13.97 2.80 -10.64
C PHE A 24 14.85 1.82 -11.40
N GLU A 25 16.15 1.96 -11.19
CA GLU A 25 17.14 1.03 -11.74
C GLU A 25 17.88 0.38 -10.56
N TRP A 26 18.15 -0.91 -10.69
CA TRP A 26 18.94 -1.61 -9.69
C TRP A 26 20.42 -1.21 -9.84
N LYS A 27 21.06 -0.85 -8.74
CA LYS A 27 22.49 -0.50 -8.76
C LYS A 27 23.37 -1.63 -9.26
N LYS A 28 22.92 -2.86 -9.01
CA LYS A 28 23.68 -4.07 -9.33
C LYS A 28 23.91 -4.24 -10.83
N ASP A 29 22.88 -4.03 -11.65
CA ASP A 29 22.92 -4.38 -13.07
C ASP A 29 22.20 -3.37 -13.98
N ASP A 30 21.82 -2.22 -13.44
CA ASP A 30 21.13 -1.14 -14.15
C ASP A 30 19.80 -1.57 -14.79
N LYS A 31 19.23 -2.70 -14.37
CA LYS A 31 17.92 -3.12 -14.85
C LYS A 31 16.82 -2.21 -14.30
N LYS A 32 15.91 -1.85 -15.18
CA LYS A 32 14.76 -1.01 -14.82
C LYS A 32 13.66 -1.83 -14.18
N SER A 33 12.99 -1.22 -13.21
CA SER A 33 11.85 -1.82 -12.52
C SER A 33 10.91 -0.73 -12.05
N ILE A 34 9.74 -1.14 -11.57
CA ILE A 34 8.79 -0.23 -10.92
C ILE A 34 8.41 -0.83 -9.57
N GLY A 35 8.08 0.04 -8.65
CA GLY A 35 7.72 -0.41 -7.30
C GLY A 35 7.68 0.76 -6.34
N PHE A 36 8.09 0.50 -5.12
CA PHE A 36 8.07 1.48 -4.03
C PHE A 36 9.44 1.57 -3.37
N ILE A 37 9.67 2.72 -2.73
CA ILE A 37 10.84 2.89 -1.86
C ILE A 37 10.41 2.45 -0.47
N ALA A 38 11.08 1.43 0.08
CA ALA A 38 10.68 0.81 1.35
C ALA A 38 10.62 1.81 2.50
N GLN A 39 11.55 2.76 2.57
CA GLN A 39 11.56 3.77 3.62
C GLN A 39 10.32 4.66 3.57
N GLU A 40 9.84 4.98 2.37
CA GLU A 40 8.62 5.78 2.19
C GLU A 40 7.38 4.99 2.61
N VAL A 41 7.33 3.71 2.24
CA VAL A 41 6.22 2.83 2.63
C VAL A 41 6.16 2.69 4.15
N GLN A 42 7.33 2.57 4.78
CA GLN A 42 7.41 2.40 6.24
C GLN A 42 6.80 3.59 6.98
N GLU A 43 6.93 4.80 6.45
CA GLU A 43 6.34 5.98 7.06
C GLU A 43 4.82 5.97 7.00
N VAL A 44 4.23 5.35 5.98
CA VAL A 44 2.78 5.33 5.79
C VAL A 44 2.15 4.08 6.38
N VAL A 45 2.70 2.91 6.06
CA VAL A 45 2.17 1.62 6.52
C VAL A 45 3.35 0.73 6.94
N PRO A 46 3.82 0.88 8.18
CA PRO A 46 4.99 0.12 8.65
C PRO A 46 4.83 -1.40 8.50
N ASP A 47 3.60 -1.91 8.64
CA ASP A 47 3.32 -3.34 8.56
C ASP A 47 3.61 -3.95 7.19
N LEU A 48 3.75 -3.11 6.15
CA LEU A 48 4.07 -3.58 4.81
C LEU A 48 5.57 -3.69 4.54
N VAL A 49 6.39 -3.36 5.53
CA VAL A 49 7.84 -3.36 5.37
C VAL A 49 8.46 -4.39 6.31
N LYS A 50 9.34 -5.20 5.76
CA LYS A 50 10.10 -6.20 6.50
C LYS A 50 11.56 -5.81 6.52
N VAL A 51 12.23 -6.15 7.61
CA VAL A 51 13.67 -6.00 7.72
C VAL A 51 14.30 -7.33 7.35
N ASN A 52 15.06 -7.34 6.26
CA ASN A 52 15.82 -8.50 5.85
C ASN A 52 17.24 -8.38 6.40
N ARG A 53 17.60 -9.32 7.24
CA ARG A 53 18.94 -9.38 7.86
C ARG A 53 19.66 -10.60 7.38
N LYS A 54 20.92 -10.42 7.06
CA LYS A 54 21.80 -11.51 6.69
C LYS A 54 22.93 -11.57 7.70
N GLU A 55 23.05 -12.71 8.37
CA GLU A 55 24.08 -12.93 9.38
C GLU A 55 24.98 -14.08 8.96
N HIS A 56 26.25 -14.00 9.37
CA HIS A 56 27.23 -15.06 9.17
C HIS A 56 27.99 -15.23 10.48
N ASP A 57 27.92 -16.44 11.05
CA ASP A 57 28.55 -16.76 12.34
C ASP A 57 28.17 -15.77 13.45
N GLY A 58 26.88 -15.38 13.47
CA GLY A 58 26.37 -14.45 14.48
C GLY A 58 26.71 -12.99 14.23
N VAL A 59 27.38 -12.68 13.12
CA VAL A 59 27.73 -11.30 12.76
C VAL A 59 26.78 -10.81 11.68
N LEU A 60 26.22 -9.61 11.88
CA LEU A 60 25.34 -9.00 10.91
C LEU A 60 26.14 -8.59 9.67
N VAL A 61 25.85 -9.21 8.53
CA VAL A 61 26.51 -8.94 7.25
C VAL A 61 25.76 -7.89 6.46
N SER A 62 24.43 -7.96 6.46
CA SER A 62 23.60 -6.96 5.76
C SER A 62 22.25 -6.83 6.44
N GLU A 63 21.69 -5.64 6.30
CA GLU A 63 20.35 -5.34 6.77
C GLU A 63 19.74 -4.36 5.79
N HIS A 64 18.55 -4.66 5.28
CA HIS A 64 17.83 -3.77 4.40
C HIS A 64 16.33 -3.93 4.56
N LEU A 65 15.59 -2.89 4.19
CA LEU A 65 14.13 -2.90 4.21
C LEU A 65 13.61 -3.45 2.90
N ALA A 66 12.55 -4.23 2.98
CA ALA A 66 11.86 -4.77 1.82
C ALA A 66 10.36 -4.59 1.96
N VAL A 67 9.70 -4.30 0.85
CA VAL A 67 8.25 -4.11 0.81
C VAL A 67 7.56 -5.44 0.57
N ASP A 68 6.53 -5.71 1.36
CA ASP A 68 5.70 -6.89 1.17
C ASP A 68 4.60 -6.58 0.15
N TYR A 69 4.88 -6.82 -1.12
CA TYR A 69 3.95 -6.51 -2.20
C TYR A 69 2.67 -7.33 -2.15
N GLY A 70 2.74 -8.57 -1.66
CA GLY A 70 1.56 -9.40 -1.51
C GLY A 70 0.55 -8.79 -0.55
N ASN A 71 1.04 -8.22 0.55
CA ASN A 71 0.17 -7.60 1.54
C ASN A 71 -0.39 -6.25 1.08
N ILE A 72 0.30 -5.57 0.18
CA ILE A 72 -0.22 -4.33 -0.44
C ILE A 72 -1.51 -4.61 -1.20
N THR A 73 -1.64 -5.78 -1.79
CA THR A 73 -2.85 -6.16 -2.54
C THR A 73 -4.09 -6.03 -1.67
N ALA A 74 -4.05 -6.49 -0.42
CA ALA A 74 -5.18 -6.39 0.49
C ALA A 74 -5.53 -4.92 0.77
N LEU A 75 -4.52 -4.08 0.97
CA LEU A 75 -4.72 -2.65 1.18
C LEU A 75 -5.38 -1.99 -0.03
N LEU A 76 -4.91 -2.34 -1.24
CA LEU A 76 -5.47 -1.80 -2.48
C LEU A 76 -6.92 -2.21 -2.68
N VAL A 77 -7.29 -3.44 -2.33
CA VAL A 77 -8.67 -3.91 -2.42
C VAL A 77 -9.58 -3.05 -1.56
N GLU A 78 -9.19 -2.82 -0.30
CA GLU A 78 -10.02 -2.01 0.60
C GLU A 78 -10.02 -0.53 0.20
N ALA A 79 -8.91 -0.02 -0.32
CA ALA A 79 -8.85 1.36 -0.84
C ALA A 79 -9.79 1.54 -2.03
N MET A 80 -9.82 0.58 -2.94
CA MET A 80 -10.70 0.62 -4.10
C MET A 80 -12.17 0.62 -3.68
N LYS A 81 -12.52 -0.18 -2.67
CA LYS A 81 -13.89 -0.23 -2.16
C LYS A 81 -14.30 1.11 -1.52
N GLU A 82 -13.41 1.72 -0.75
CA GLU A 82 -13.66 3.05 -0.18
C GLU A 82 -13.86 4.09 -1.28
N GLN A 83 -13.01 4.04 -2.32
CA GLN A 83 -13.13 4.93 -3.46
C GLN A 83 -14.45 4.74 -4.19
N GLN A 84 -14.89 3.50 -4.35
CA GLN A 84 -16.17 3.21 -5.00
C GLN A 84 -17.34 3.77 -4.21
N GLN A 85 -17.28 3.74 -2.88
CA GLN A 85 -18.31 4.34 -2.05
C GLN A 85 -18.40 5.85 -2.25
N ILE A 86 -17.25 6.50 -2.39
CA ILE A 86 -17.19 7.94 -2.67
C ILE A 86 -17.79 8.24 -4.04
N ILE A 87 -17.45 7.43 -5.04
CA ILE A 87 -17.99 7.57 -6.39
C ILE A 87 -19.52 7.44 -6.37
N ASN A 88 -20.05 6.45 -5.66
CA ASN A 88 -21.49 6.26 -5.55
C ASN A 88 -22.19 7.45 -4.91
N LYS A 89 -21.59 8.04 -3.88
CA LYS A 89 -22.13 9.24 -3.24
C LYS A 89 -22.11 10.42 -4.18
N LEU A 90 -21.04 10.59 -4.95
CA LEU A 90 -20.93 11.66 -5.92
C LEU A 90 -21.94 11.51 -7.06
N GLU A 91 -22.14 10.29 -7.54
CA GLU A 91 -23.15 10.01 -8.55
C GLU A 91 -24.54 10.38 -8.06
N ALA A 92 -24.88 10.04 -6.82
CA ALA A 92 -26.17 10.38 -6.22
C ALA A 92 -26.36 11.91 -6.12
N ARG A 93 -25.31 12.64 -5.73
CA ARG A 93 -25.35 14.08 -5.64
C ARG A 93 -25.51 14.75 -7.00
N ILE A 94 -24.79 14.23 -8.01
CA ILE A 94 -24.91 14.74 -9.38
C ILE A 94 -26.33 14.54 -9.88
N LYS A 95 -26.87 13.34 -9.68
CA LYS A 95 -28.24 13.01 -10.10
C LYS A 95 -29.26 13.93 -9.42
N ALA A 96 -29.11 14.19 -8.12
CA ALA A 96 -29.98 15.08 -7.39
C ALA A 96 -29.92 16.52 -7.94
N LEU A 97 -28.70 16.99 -8.27
CA LEU A 97 -28.53 18.32 -8.86
C LEU A 97 -29.12 18.42 -10.25
N GLU A 98 -28.99 17.36 -11.05
CA GLU A 98 -29.56 17.32 -12.41
C GLU A 98 -31.08 17.36 -12.40
N THR A 99 -31.71 16.73 -11.40
CA THR A 99 -33.17 16.70 -11.27
C THR A 99 -33.74 17.90 -10.51
N GLY A 100 -32.88 18.78 -10.00
CA GLY A 100 -33.27 19.90 -9.19
C GLY A 100 -33.66 19.58 -7.77
N GLU A 101 -33.38 18.38 -7.30
CA GLU A 101 -33.61 17.95 -5.91
C GLU A 101 -32.60 18.59 -4.96
N LYS A 102 -33.03 18.89 -3.75
CA LYS A 102 -32.16 19.50 -2.74
C LYS A 102 -31.91 18.55 -1.58
#